data_c3867c564acb2b99dac88c02f9346e41
#
_entry.id   c3867c564acb2b99dac88c02f9346e41
#
_cell.length_a   1.000
_cell.length_b   1.000
_cell.length_c   1.000
_cell.angle_alpha   90.00
_cell.angle_beta   90.00
_cell.angle_gamma   90.00
#
_symmetry.space_group_name_H-M   'P 1'
#
loop_
_entity.id
_entity.type
_entity.pdbx_description
1 polymer ?
#
loop_
_entity_poly.entity_id
_entity_poly.type
_entity_poly.pdbx_seq_one_letter_code
_entity_poly.pdbx_strand_id
1 'polypeptide(L)'
;MSAALVHLDGRDVRRRLALACDVAVVGSGPAGATVARHLAAHGVRVAVLEEGLHVTPAEFGPSGIRAMASLYREMGTSVALGPSPIPYLQGVAVGGTSVVNGAISWRFPREVHAAWSADDPALADALPWDALTAAEAALEARLSVHDTEPAIAGQKNLLMARGAAALGLAHRPIRRNVSGCQGSGRCLQGCPHGAKLSMERTLLPDAVADGAHIVAGVRAERVLIDARGAYGVVGRARGGGAVELRARRAVVLAASAIQTPLLLRASGLCQGPVGEQLSAHPGVSVTGRFDQAVHNHVGATQGHEVIGLRHEGLKLEALGFDLAILASRLPGAGRELARRLAEAERYAVWGAAIRASARGTVRPGPAGALVRYALTPADMRIARRGVRRLGEVLLAAGAHEVYPGVAGFDPVVRDPARLAALDADGPLDPRAYASTMTHLFGTARMGSRVGSSVVGLDFQHHHARGLYVADSSVFPGNLGVNPQIAIMTLAQLCAAGILATA
;
A
#
# COMPACT_ATOMS: atom_id res chain seq x y z
N MET A 1 -26.68 6.23 20.19
CA MET A 1 -26.67 5.75 18.79
C MET A 1 -25.39 6.28 18.16
N SER A 2 -24.50 5.40 17.66
CA SER A 2 -23.30 5.83 16.94
C SER A 2 -23.73 6.58 15.68
N ALA A 3 -23.17 7.78 15.43
CA ALA A 3 -23.40 8.51 14.18
C ALA A 3 -23.00 7.64 13.00
N ALA A 4 -23.74 7.70 11.89
CA ALA A 4 -23.40 6.97 10.68
C ALA A 4 -22.04 7.44 10.18
N LEU A 5 -21.14 6.51 9.84
CA LEU A 5 -19.79 6.85 9.36
C LEU A 5 -19.83 7.70 8.07
N VAL A 6 -20.73 7.39 7.16
CA VAL A 6 -20.90 8.14 5.90
C VAL A 6 -22.01 9.17 6.09
N HIS A 7 -21.64 10.43 5.90
CA HIS A 7 -22.55 11.56 5.98
C HIS A 7 -23.39 11.72 4.70
N LEU A 8 -22.80 11.45 3.54
CA LEU A 8 -23.46 11.51 2.24
C LEU A 8 -23.00 10.33 1.36
N ASP A 9 -23.96 9.58 0.83
CA ASP A 9 -23.72 8.52 -0.15
C ASP A 9 -23.91 9.08 -1.58
N GLY A 10 -22.88 9.02 -2.37
CA GLY A 10 -22.87 9.50 -3.75
C GLY A 10 -23.86 8.76 -4.68
N ARG A 11 -24.34 7.57 -4.28
CA ARG A 11 -25.38 6.84 -5.03
C ARG A 11 -26.70 7.61 -5.04
N ASP A 12 -26.94 8.45 -4.03
CA ASP A 12 -28.19 9.23 -3.88
C ASP A 12 -28.09 10.62 -4.50
N VAL A 13 -26.90 11.07 -4.87
CA VAL A 13 -26.67 12.40 -5.43
C VAL A 13 -26.94 12.41 -6.94
N ARG A 14 -28.09 12.97 -7.34
CA ARG A 14 -28.53 13.09 -8.74
C ARG A 14 -28.30 14.47 -9.35
N ARG A 15 -28.22 15.51 -8.51
CA ARG A 15 -28.06 16.90 -8.92
C ARG A 15 -26.79 17.48 -8.32
N ARG A 16 -26.43 18.70 -8.72
CA ARG A 16 -25.29 19.41 -8.13
C ARG A 16 -25.55 19.68 -6.65
N LEU A 17 -24.59 19.35 -5.81
CA LEU A 17 -24.55 19.59 -4.38
C LEU A 17 -23.28 20.34 -4.03
N ALA A 18 -23.36 21.37 -3.21
CA ALA A 18 -22.22 22.09 -2.65
C ALA A 18 -22.22 21.99 -1.13
N LEU A 19 -21.08 21.67 -0.56
CA LEU A 19 -20.84 21.59 0.89
C LEU A 19 -19.70 22.53 1.26
N ALA A 20 -19.84 23.26 2.37
CA ALA A 20 -18.81 24.15 2.88
C ALA A 20 -18.07 23.51 4.07
N CYS A 21 -16.74 23.61 4.05
CA CYS A 21 -15.85 23.14 5.11
C CYS A 21 -14.70 24.12 5.33
N ASP A 22 -13.88 23.88 6.32
CA ASP A 22 -12.61 24.61 6.49
C ASP A 22 -11.51 23.93 5.68
N VAL A 23 -11.45 22.59 5.72
CA VAL A 23 -10.49 21.79 4.95
C VAL A 23 -11.22 20.69 4.18
N ALA A 24 -10.98 20.63 2.87
CA ALA A 24 -11.43 19.53 2.01
C ALA A 24 -10.31 18.51 1.84
N VAL A 25 -10.56 17.23 2.15
CA VAL A 25 -9.62 16.13 2.00
C VAL A 25 -10.10 15.21 0.88
N VAL A 26 -9.21 14.87 -0.05
CA VAL A 26 -9.52 13.95 -1.17
C VAL A 26 -8.88 12.59 -0.90
N GLY A 27 -9.71 11.57 -0.68
CA GLY A 27 -9.33 10.23 -0.31
C GLY A 27 -9.43 9.98 1.20
N SER A 28 -9.99 8.83 1.57
CA SER A 28 -10.22 8.38 2.95
C SER A 28 -9.27 7.27 3.40
N GLY A 29 -8.22 7.00 2.61
CA GLY A 29 -7.16 6.04 2.94
C GLY A 29 -6.31 6.47 4.14
N PRO A 30 -5.22 5.76 4.45
CA PRO A 30 -4.38 6.02 5.63
C PRO A 30 -3.98 7.49 5.79
N ALA A 31 -3.58 8.17 4.72
CA ALA A 31 -3.22 9.58 4.77
C ALA A 31 -4.42 10.48 5.08
N GLY A 32 -5.49 10.37 4.26
CA GLY A 32 -6.66 11.26 4.40
C GLY A 32 -7.41 11.06 5.71
N ALA A 33 -7.51 9.82 6.19
CA ALA A 33 -8.10 9.53 7.49
C ALA A 33 -7.28 10.14 8.65
N THR A 34 -5.94 10.11 8.55
CA THR A 34 -5.05 10.71 9.53
C THR A 34 -5.19 12.23 9.55
N VAL A 35 -5.18 12.87 8.37
CA VAL A 35 -5.40 14.32 8.24
C VAL A 35 -6.77 14.70 8.82
N ALA A 36 -7.82 14.00 8.40
CA ALA A 36 -9.18 14.30 8.85
C ALA A 36 -9.32 14.16 10.37
N ARG A 37 -8.79 13.08 10.95
CA ARG A 37 -8.81 12.86 12.40
C ARG A 37 -8.04 13.95 13.15
N HIS A 38 -6.83 14.28 12.68
CA HIS A 38 -5.98 15.27 13.37
C HIS A 38 -6.61 16.66 13.34
N LEU A 39 -7.13 17.09 12.20
CA LEU A 39 -7.76 18.42 12.05
C LEU A 39 -9.08 18.51 12.79
N ALA A 40 -9.96 17.50 12.69
CA ALA A 40 -11.26 17.51 13.36
C ALA A 40 -11.11 17.57 14.89
N ALA A 41 -10.16 16.82 15.47
CA ALA A 41 -9.84 16.87 16.90
C ALA A 41 -9.43 18.27 17.42
N HIS A 42 -9.02 19.17 16.50
CA HIS A 42 -8.69 20.55 16.82
C HIS A 42 -9.78 21.54 16.38
N GLY A 43 -11.01 21.06 16.22
CA GLY A 43 -12.20 21.90 15.93
C GLY A 43 -12.28 22.41 14.48
N VAL A 44 -11.45 21.88 13.56
CA VAL A 44 -11.51 22.23 12.14
C VAL A 44 -12.65 21.46 11.48
N ARG A 45 -13.51 22.14 10.73
CA ARG A 45 -14.59 21.50 9.95
C ARG A 45 -14.00 20.83 8.71
N VAL A 46 -13.89 19.50 8.75
CA VAL A 46 -13.30 18.70 7.66
C VAL A 46 -14.39 18.01 6.86
N ALA A 47 -14.26 18.04 5.52
CA ALA A 47 -15.04 17.18 4.63
C ALA A 47 -14.10 16.28 3.82
N VAL A 48 -14.33 14.97 3.87
CA VAL A 48 -13.55 13.97 3.13
C VAL A 48 -14.34 13.47 1.94
N LEU A 49 -13.78 13.58 0.74
CA LEU A 49 -14.33 13.06 -0.51
C LEU A 49 -13.69 11.72 -0.83
N GLU A 50 -14.49 10.65 -0.91
CA GLU A 50 -14.02 9.28 -1.19
C GLU A 50 -14.74 8.69 -2.41
N GLU A 51 -13.98 8.11 -3.33
CA GLU A 51 -14.51 7.46 -4.55
C GLU A 51 -15.21 6.13 -4.25
N GLY A 52 -14.70 5.40 -3.26
CA GLY A 52 -15.23 4.10 -2.83
C GLY A 52 -16.49 4.24 -1.98
N LEU A 53 -17.21 3.14 -1.86
CA LEU A 53 -18.34 3.00 -0.95
C LEU A 53 -17.86 2.51 0.42
N HIS A 54 -18.68 2.74 1.43
CA HIS A 54 -18.49 2.11 2.72
C HIS A 54 -18.97 0.66 2.65
N VAL A 55 -18.13 -0.27 3.10
CA VAL A 55 -18.42 -1.71 3.18
C VAL A 55 -18.19 -2.15 4.62
N THR A 56 -19.19 -2.76 5.22
CA THR A 56 -19.15 -3.24 6.59
C THR A 56 -18.52 -4.64 6.70
N PRO A 57 -18.02 -5.06 7.87
CA PRO A 57 -17.49 -6.41 8.07
C PRO A 57 -18.44 -7.54 7.65
N ALA A 58 -19.74 -7.35 7.83
CA ALA A 58 -20.76 -8.34 7.44
C ALA A 58 -20.87 -8.55 5.92
N GLU A 59 -20.45 -7.57 5.12
CA GLU A 59 -20.48 -7.61 3.66
C GLU A 59 -19.21 -8.22 3.05
N PHE A 60 -18.14 -8.42 3.82
CA PHE A 60 -16.90 -9.04 3.36
C PHE A 60 -17.07 -10.56 3.21
N GLY A 61 -17.27 -11.00 1.98
CA GLY A 61 -17.44 -12.41 1.64
C GLY A 61 -16.11 -13.18 1.54
N PRO A 62 -16.19 -14.52 1.40
CA PRO A 62 -15.01 -15.39 1.26
C PRO A 62 -14.41 -15.38 -0.15
N SER A 63 -15.06 -14.80 -1.14
CA SER A 63 -14.63 -14.83 -2.54
C SER A 63 -13.63 -13.71 -2.83
N GLY A 64 -12.39 -14.07 -3.18
CA GLY A 64 -11.37 -13.13 -3.64
C GLY A 64 -11.79 -12.37 -4.90
N ILE A 65 -12.48 -13.03 -5.85
CA ILE A 65 -12.98 -12.40 -7.09
C ILE A 65 -14.02 -11.32 -6.77
N ARG A 66 -14.96 -11.59 -5.85
CA ARG A 66 -15.94 -10.58 -5.42
C ARG A 66 -15.28 -9.42 -4.71
N ALA A 67 -14.29 -9.69 -3.87
CA ALA A 67 -13.51 -8.63 -3.22
C ALA A 67 -12.76 -7.77 -4.25
N MET A 68 -12.14 -8.38 -5.25
CA MET A 68 -11.49 -7.64 -6.36
C MET A 68 -12.50 -6.77 -7.10
N ALA A 69 -13.68 -7.27 -7.42
CA ALA A 69 -14.71 -6.52 -8.14
C ALA A 69 -15.27 -5.33 -7.35
N SER A 70 -15.37 -5.43 -6.01
CA SER A 70 -16.04 -4.42 -5.18
C SER A 70 -15.10 -3.48 -4.42
N LEU A 71 -13.87 -3.93 -4.10
CA LEU A 71 -12.96 -3.20 -3.22
C LEU A 71 -11.68 -2.73 -3.91
N TYR A 72 -11.37 -3.23 -5.10
CA TYR A 72 -10.15 -2.88 -5.81
C TYR A 72 -10.45 -2.06 -7.06
N ARG A 73 -9.58 -1.12 -7.36
CA ARG A 73 -9.63 -0.35 -8.61
C ARG A 73 -9.48 -1.30 -9.80
N GLU A 74 -10.32 -1.10 -10.81
CA GLU A 74 -10.29 -1.88 -12.05
C GLU A 74 -10.28 -3.40 -11.79
N MET A 75 -10.99 -3.84 -10.77
CA MET A 75 -11.06 -5.26 -10.34
C MET A 75 -9.67 -5.86 -10.05
N GLY A 76 -8.69 -5.06 -9.62
CA GLY A 76 -7.31 -5.51 -9.37
C GLY A 76 -6.51 -5.83 -10.65
N THR A 77 -6.96 -5.35 -11.82
CA THR A 77 -6.31 -5.60 -13.12
C THR A 77 -5.44 -4.43 -13.58
N SER A 78 -5.22 -3.41 -12.74
CA SER A 78 -4.33 -2.29 -13.06
C SER A 78 -2.90 -2.78 -13.30
N VAL A 79 -2.25 -2.30 -14.37
CA VAL A 79 -0.93 -2.76 -14.81
C VAL A 79 -0.02 -1.57 -15.12
N ALA A 80 1.22 -1.64 -14.62
CA ALA A 80 2.30 -0.77 -15.06
C ALA A 80 2.95 -1.37 -16.31
N LEU A 81 3.03 -0.55 -17.37
CA LEU A 81 3.61 -0.94 -18.66
C LEU A 81 5.12 -0.81 -18.63
N GLY A 82 5.81 -1.83 -19.13
CA GLY A 82 7.25 -1.93 -19.24
C GLY A 82 7.64 -3.13 -20.12
N PRO A 83 8.90 -3.55 -20.12
CA PRO A 83 9.32 -4.78 -20.82
C PRO A 83 8.54 -6.01 -20.34
N SER A 84 8.18 -6.06 -19.06
CA SER A 84 7.20 -6.99 -18.50
C SER A 84 6.10 -6.19 -17.83
N PRO A 85 4.82 -6.44 -18.11
CA PRO A 85 3.72 -5.80 -17.40
C PRO A 85 3.74 -6.20 -15.92
N ILE A 86 3.65 -5.21 -15.02
CA ILE A 86 3.65 -5.47 -13.57
C ILE A 86 2.30 -5.06 -12.98
N PRO A 87 1.47 -6.00 -12.52
CA PRO A 87 0.22 -5.68 -11.83
C PRO A 87 0.47 -4.83 -10.57
N TYR A 88 -0.40 -3.84 -10.34
CA TYR A 88 -0.42 -3.09 -9.09
C TYR A 88 -1.83 -2.99 -8.52
N LEU A 89 -1.94 -2.94 -7.21
CA LEU A 89 -3.22 -3.01 -6.51
C LEU A 89 -3.50 -1.71 -5.76
N GLN A 90 -4.75 -1.23 -5.88
CA GLN A 90 -5.28 -0.08 -5.13
C GLN A 90 -6.66 -0.42 -4.58
N GLY A 91 -6.91 -0.12 -3.31
CA GLY A 91 -8.24 -0.21 -2.72
C GLY A 91 -9.10 1.01 -3.10
N VAL A 92 -10.40 0.76 -3.35
CA VAL A 92 -11.42 1.78 -3.61
C VAL A 92 -12.61 1.52 -2.68
N ALA A 93 -12.50 2.01 -1.46
CA ALA A 93 -13.49 1.89 -0.40
C ALA A 93 -13.30 3.03 0.61
N VAL A 94 -14.30 3.35 1.41
CA VAL A 94 -14.10 4.18 2.60
C VAL A 94 -13.08 3.49 3.50
N GLY A 95 -11.95 4.16 3.79
CA GLY A 95 -10.76 3.57 4.41
C GLY A 95 -9.63 3.25 3.41
N GLY A 96 -9.88 3.39 2.10
CA GLY A 96 -8.89 3.17 1.04
C GLY A 96 -8.25 1.77 1.08
N THR A 97 -6.99 1.68 0.69
CA THR A 97 -6.24 0.41 0.66
C THR A 97 -6.07 -0.24 2.04
N SER A 98 -6.27 0.49 3.17
CA SER A 98 -6.23 -0.13 4.50
C SER A 98 -7.29 -1.22 4.68
N VAL A 99 -8.40 -1.16 3.94
CA VAL A 99 -9.47 -2.17 3.96
C VAL A 99 -9.00 -3.51 3.39
N VAL A 100 -8.07 -3.51 2.45
CA VAL A 100 -7.63 -4.69 1.69
C VAL A 100 -6.14 -5.00 1.82
N ASN A 101 -5.42 -4.40 2.75
CA ASN A 101 -4.02 -4.71 3.00
C ASN A 101 -3.80 -5.81 4.06
N GLY A 102 -2.55 -6.22 4.27
CA GLY A 102 -2.14 -7.24 5.25
C GLY A 102 -2.10 -6.77 6.70
N ALA A 103 -2.48 -5.52 7.00
CA ALA A 103 -2.36 -4.89 8.32
C ALA A 103 -0.91 -4.76 8.84
N ILE A 104 0.08 -4.76 7.98
CA ILE A 104 1.48 -4.70 8.37
C ILE A 104 1.85 -3.28 8.78
N SER A 105 2.46 -3.15 9.96
CA SER A 105 2.87 -1.89 10.56
C SER A 105 4.38 -1.86 10.74
N TRP A 106 5.07 -1.10 9.88
CA TRP A 106 6.49 -0.81 9.96
C TRP A 106 6.70 0.66 10.28
N ARG A 107 7.60 0.93 11.21
CA ARG A 107 8.06 2.30 11.47
C ARG A 107 8.90 2.81 10.31
N PHE A 108 9.00 4.11 10.20
CA PHE A 108 9.85 4.77 9.22
C PHE A 108 11.31 4.34 9.42
N PRO A 109 12.02 3.83 8.41
CA PRO A 109 13.40 3.39 8.59
C PRO A 109 14.34 4.59 8.73
N ARG A 110 15.15 4.60 9.80
CA ARG A 110 16.08 5.70 10.09
C ARG A 110 17.09 5.93 8.96
N GLU A 111 17.57 4.85 8.35
CA GLU A 111 18.50 4.91 7.23
C GLU A 111 17.88 5.52 5.96
N VAL A 112 16.56 5.43 5.80
CA VAL A 112 15.84 6.08 4.69
C VAL A 112 15.71 7.57 4.95
N HIS A 113 15.36 7.96 6.17
CA HIS A 113 15.33 9.37 6.59
C HIS A 113 16.71 10.01 6.42
N ALA A 114 17.77 9.35 6.88
CA ALA A 114 19.15 9.84 6.73
C ALA A 114 19.55 9.99 5.25
N ALA A 115 19.16 9.04 4.39
CA ALA A 115 19.44 9.14 2.95
C ALA A 115 18.66 10.30 2.30
N TRP A 116 17.41 10.53 2.66
CA TRP A 116 16.64 11.67 2.16
C TRP A 116 17.19 13.00 2.64
N SER A 117 17.66 13.08 3.90
CA SER A 117 18.30 14.28 4.46
C SER A 117 19.68 14.55 3.84
N ALA A 118 20.39 13.50 3.39
CA ALA A 118 21.64 13.68 2.64
C ALA A 118 21.40 14.26 1.24
N ASP A 119 20.30 13.87 0.58
CA ASP A 119 19.91 14.39 -0.73
C ASP A 119 19.33 15.82 -0.66
N ASP A 120 18.62 16.13 0.41
CA ASP A 120 18.01 17.44 0.70
C ASP A 120 18.21 17.79 2.19
N PRO A 121 19.29 18.49 2.56
CA PRO A 121 19.61 18.77 3.97
C PRO A 121 18.52 19.49 4.75
N ALA A 122 17.70 20.33 4.09
CA ALA A 122 16.59 21.03 4.73
C ALA A 122 15.48 20.07 5.22
N LEU A 123 15.45 18.84 4.72
CA LEU A 123 14.48 17.84 5.13
C LEU A 123 14.67 17.42 6.61
N ALA A 124 15.89 17.38 7.11
CA ALA A 124 16.17 17.01 8.49
C ALA A 124 15.52 17.98 9.50
N ASP A 125 15.50 19.27 9.15
CA ASP A 125 14.87 20.31 9.99
C ASP A 125 13.35 20.32 9.82
N ALA A 126 12.87 20.12 8.60
CA ALA A 126 11.43 20.12 8.30
C ALA A 126 10.70 18.86 8.81
N LEU A 127 11.39 17.74 8.85
CA LEU A 127 10.89 16.44 9.34
C LEU A 127 11.83 15.88 10.42
N PRO A 128 11.89 16.52 11.62
CA PRO A 128 12.76 16.07 12.70
C PRO A 128 12.48 14.63 13.09
N TRP A 129 13.55 13.86 13.31
CA TRP A 129 13.41 12.43 13.63
C TRP A 129 12.55 12.18 14.87
N ASP A 130 12.68 13.01 15.88
CA ASP A 130 11.90 12.88 17.14
C ASP A 130 10.39 13.15 16.89
N ALA A 131 10.05 14.09 16.01
CA ALA A 131 8.66 14.34 15.63
C ALA A 131 8.06 13.15 14.86
N LEU A 132 8.84 12.57 13.94
CA LEU A 132 8.44 11.35 13.22
C LEU A 132 8.18 10.19 14.20
N THR A 133 9.12 9.92 15.11
CA THR A 133 9.00 8.81 16.06
C THR A 133 7.88 9.00 17.08
N ALA A 134 7.63 10.23 17.52
CA ALA A 134 6.51 10.56 18.40
C ALA A 134 5.16 10.33 17.71
N ALA A 135 5.02 10.78 16.45
CA ALA A 135 3.81 10.57 15.67
C ALA A 135 3.56 9.06 15.41
N GLU A 136 4.61 8.30 15.08
CA GLU A 136 4.53 6.85 14.92
C GLU A 136 4.06 6.15 16.19
N ALA A 137 4.62 6.49 17.34
CA ALA A 137 4.25 5.89 18.61
C ALA A 137 2.77 6.14 18.95
N ALA A 138 2.27 7.35 18.71
CA ALA A 138 0.86 7.70 18.92
C ALA A 138 -0.06 6.92 17.97
N LEU A 139 0.33 6.77 16.69
CA LEU A 139 -0.42 6.00 15.70
C LEU A 139 -0.42 4.50 16.03
N GLU A 140 0.73 3.93 16.40
CA GLU A 140 0.82 2.53 16.81
C GLU A 140 -0.07 2.22 18.03
N ALA A 141 -0.06 3.10 19.03
CA ALA A 141 -0.93 2.97 20.20
C ALA A 141 -2.42 3.02 19.81
N ARG A 142 -2.82 4.01 18.97
CA ARG A 142 -4.23 4.14 18.51
C ARG A 142 -4.67 2.95 17.66
N LEU A 143 -3.77 2.35 16.91
CA LEU A 143 -4.04 1.21 16.03
C LEU A 143 -3.76 -0.13 16.70
N SER A 144 -3.47 -0.19 18.01
CA SER A 144 -3.16 -1.42 18.74
C SER A 144 -2.13 -2.28 18.03
N VAL A 145 -1.03 -1.67 17.55
CA VAL A 145 0.00 -2.38 16.80
C VAL A 145 0.80 -3.29 17.73
N HIS A 146 0.78 -4.58 17.43
CA HIS A 146 1.51 -5.60 18.19
C HIS A 146 2.00 -6.73 17.27
N ASP A 147 2.87 -7.58 17.80
CA ASP A 147 3.40 -8.75 17.10
C ASP A 147 2.29 -9.76 16.80
N THR A 148 2.39 -10.44 15.66
CA THR A 148 1.48 -11.55 15.35
C THR A 148 1.68 -12.69 16.34
N GLU A 149 0.65 -13.02 17.09
CA GLU A 149 0.67 -14.11 18.06
C GLU A 149 0.82 -15.46 17.37
N PRO A 150 1.63 -16.39 17.95
CA PRO A 150 1.84 -17.72 17.35
C PRO A 150 0.54 -18.51 17.14
N ALA A 151 -0.43 -18.36 18.05
CA ALA A 151 -1.72 -19.07 17.99
C ALA A 151 -2.55 -18.72 16.73
N ILE A 152 -2.41 -17.51 16.20
CA ILE A 152 -3.13 -17.04 15.01
C ILE A 152 -2.24 -16.93 13.77
N ALA A 153 -0.93 -17.19 13.90
CA ALA A 153 0.02 -17.04 12.79
C ALA A 153 -0.32 -17.97 11.62
N GLY A 154 -0.67 -19.22 11.89
CA GLY A 154 -0.85 -20.28 10.89
C GLY A 154 0.49 -20.86 10.42
N GLN A 155 0.45 -22.11 9.92
CA GLN A 155 1.66 -22.90 9.63
C GLN A 155 2.64 -22.22 8.66
N LYS A 156 2.17 -21.55 7.61
CA LYS A 156 3.04 -20.85 6.65
C LYS A 156 3.98 -19.82 7.29
N ASN A 157 3.51 -19.14 8.35
CA ASN A 157 4.29 -18.16 9.09
C ASN A 157 5.28 -18.83 10.07
N LEU A 158 4.85 -19.88 10.76
CA LEU A 158 5.69 -20.64 11.69
C LEU A 158 6.82 -21.38 10.95
N LEU A 159 6.53 -21.90 9.75
CA LEU A 159 7.53 -22.50 8.88
C LEU A 159 8.58 -21.49 8.41
N MET A 160 8.18 -20.27 8.07
CA MET A 160 9.13 -19.20 7.73
C MET A 160 10.07 -18.89 8.90
N ALA A 161 9.52 -18.80 10.12
CA ALA A 161 10.33 -18.61 11.33
C ALA A 161 11.35 -19.74 11.50
N ARG A 162 10.91 -21.00 11.36
CA ARG A 162 11.78 -22.19 11.45
C ARG A 162 12.89 -22.16 10.42
N GLY A 163 12.57 -21.89 9.15
CA GLY A 163 13.58 -21.87 8.08
C GLY A 163 14.57 -20.72 8.22
N ALA A 164 14.10 -19.53 8.62
CA ALA A 164 14.97 -18.38 8.87
C ALA A 164 15.92 -18.63 10.06
N ALA A 165 15.41 -19.20 11.16
CA ALA A 165 16.22 -19.58 12.31
C ALA A 165 17.29 -20.63 11.96
N ALA A 166 16.93 -21.65 11.17
CA ALA A 166 17.86 -22.68 10.72
C ALA A 166 19.02 -22.12 9.88
N LEU A 167 18.81 -20.99 9.19
CA LEU A 167 19.83 -20.29 8.41
C LEU A 167 20.52 -19.15 9.17
N GLY A 168 20.21 -18.94 10.45
CA GLY A 168 20.76 -17.84 11.25
C GLY A 168 20.36 -16.45 10.76
N LEU A 169 19.27 -16.33 10.00
CA LEU A 169 18.78 -15.04 9.48
C LEU A 169 17.98 -14.32 10.57
N ALA A 170 18.20 -13.01 10.71
CA ALA A 170 17.37 -12.20 11.58
C ALA A 170 15.93 -12.16 11.06
N HIS A 171 14.98 -12.56 11.90
CA HIS A 171 13.56 -12.67 11.58
C HIS A 171 12.70 -12.31 12.78
N ARG A 172 11.42 -12.05 12.57
CA ARG A 172 10.48 -11.75 13.66
C ARG A 172 9.02 -11.96 13.23
N PRO A 173 8.08 -12.09 14.19
CA PRO A 173 6.67 -11.89 13.92
C PRO A 173 6.42 -10.51 13.29
N ILE A 174 5.51 -10.44 12.33
CA ILE A 174 5.10 -9.15 11.76
C ILE A 174 4.25 -8.40 12.78
N ARG A 175 4.57 -7.13 13.01
CA ARG A 175 3.74 -6.21 13.77
C ARG A 175 2.53 -5.79 12.95
N ARG A 176 1.33 -5.88 13.53
CA ARG A 176 0.07 -5.68 12.79
C ARG A 176 -0.90 -4.78 13.56
N ASN A 177 -1.63 -3.94 12.84
CA ASN A 177 -2.71 -3.13 13.38
C ASN A 177 -4.02 -3.95 13.44
N VAL A 178 -4.15 -4.78 14.47
CA VAL A 178 -5.30 -5.68 14.66
C VAL A 178 -5.74 -5.70 16.12
N SER A 179 -7.01 -6.04 16.37
CA SER A 179 -7.54 -6.32 17.70
C SER A 179 -8.53 -7.49 17.61
N GLY A 180 -8.30 -8.55 18.39
CA GLY A 180 -9.12 -9.76 18.36
C GLY A 180 -9.05 -10.53 17.04
N CYS A 181 -7.87 -10.58 16.40
CA CYS A 181 -7.67 -11.30 15.14
C CYS A 181 -7.92 -12.80 15.34
N GLN A 182 -8.75 -13.40 14.49
CA GLN A 182 -9.11 -14.83 14.52
C GLN A 182 -8.35 -15.67 13.49
N GLY A 183 -7.33 -15.12 12.82
CA GLY A 183 -6.53 -15.88 11.85
C GLY A 183 -7.31 -16.34 10.61
N SER A 184 -8.34 -15.62 10.17
CA SER A 184 -9.17 -16.02 9.01
C SER A 184 -8.45 -15.98 7.66
N GLY A 185 -7.25 -15.39 7.57
CA GLY A 185 -6.48 -15.28 6.33
C GLY A 185 -7.07 -14.33 5.28
N ARG A 186 -8.12 -13.56 5.60
CA ARG A 186 -8.92 -12.77 4.64
C ARG A 186 -8.60 -11.28 4.62
N CYS A 187 -7.43 -10.85 5.09
CA CYS A 187 -7.09 -9.42 5.14
C CYS A 187 -7.20 -8.72 3.78
N LEU A 188 -6.85 -9.40 2.69
CA LEU A 188 -6.89 -8.88 1.32
C LEU A 188 -8.32 -8.84 0.71
N GLN A 189 -9.29 -9.42 1.39
CA GLN A 189 -10.70 -9.47 0.97
C GLN A 189 -11.60 -8.58 1.85
N GLY A 190 -11.00 -7.82 2.77
CA GLY A 190 -11.69 -7.21 3.90
C GLY A 190 -11.75 -8.18 5.09
N CYS A 191 -11.72 -7.64 6.31
CA CYS A 191 -11.73 -8.46 7.52
C CYS A 191 -13.17 -8.76 7.98
N PRO A 192 -13.70 -10.00 7.83
CA PRO A 192 -15.10 -10.30 8.17
C PRO A 192 -15.40 -10.22 9.66
N HIS A 193 -14.36 -10.25 10.50
CA HIS A 193 -14.49 -10.13 11.96
C HIS A 193 -14.30 -8.69 12.46
N GLY A 194 -14.04 -7.73 11.57
CA GLY A 194 -13.74 -6.35 11.96
C GLY A 194 -12.47 -6.20 12.81
N ALA A 195 -11.65 -7.24 12.92
CA ALA A 195 -10.46 -7.29 13.76
C ALA A 195 -9.28 -6.48 13.19
N LYS A 196 -9.22 -6.27 11.87
CA LYS A 196 -8.25 -5.38 11.25
C LYS A 196 -8.65 -3.93 11.53
N LEU A 197 -7.75 -3.17 12.15
CA LEU A 197 -7.95 -1.77 12.51
C LEU A 197 -7.63 -0.86 11.31
N SER A 198 -8.40 -1.04 10.23
CA SER A 198 -8.40 -0.20 9.04
C SER A 198 -9.08 1.15 9.31
N MET A 199 -8.92 2.10 8.40
CA MET A 199 -9.29 3.49 8.67
C MET A 199 -10.78 3.69 8.92
N GLU A 200 -11.65 2.94 8.24
CA GLU A 200 -13.12 2.95 8.45
C GLU A 200 -13.55 2.38 9.81
N ARG A 201 -12.62 1.68 10.48
CA ARG A 201 -12.83 1.11 11.83
C ARG A 201 -12.22 1.95 12.94
N THR A 202 -11.36 2.91 12.60
CA THR A 202 -10.55 3.65 13.58
C THR A 202 -10.60 5.16 13.36
N LEU A 203 -9.69 5.71 12.55
CA LEU A 203 -9.50 7.16 12.47
C LEU A 203 -10.68 7.90 11.83
N LEU A 204 -11.42 7.29 10.90
CA LEU A 204 -12.60 7.93 10.32
C LEU A 204 -13.77 8.02 11.30
N PRO A 205 -14.13 6.97 12.07
CA PRO A 205 -15.08 7.11 13.16
C PRO A 205 -14.70 8.17 14.19
N ASP A 206 -13.41 8.24 14.58
CA ASP A 206 -12.93 9.29 15.48
C ASP A 206 -13.13 10.69 14.87
N ALA A 207 -12.75 10.87 13.59
CA ALA A 207 -12.92 12.14 12.89
C ALA A 207 -14.40 12.55 12.79
N VAL A 208 -15.31 11.60 12.55
CA VAL A 208 -16.76 11.84 12.50
C VAL A 208 -17.31 12.22 13.88
N ALA A 209 -16.82 11.57 14.94
CA ALA A 209 -17.20 11.96 16.31
C ALA A 209 -16.76 13.39 16.64
N ASP A 210 -15.66 13.86 16.06
CA ASP A 210 -15.14 15.22 16.17
C ASP A 210 -15.74 16.18 15.10
N GLY A 211 -16.81 15.77 14.38
CA GLY A 211 -17.56 16.61 13.45
C GLY A 211 -17.09 16.61 11.99
N ALA A 212 -16.20 15.70 11.57
CA ALA A 212 -15.86 15.55 10.17
C ALA A 212 -16.99 14.91 9.36
N HIS A 213 -17.13 15.29 8.10
CA HIS A 213 -18.11 14.73 7.16
C HIS A 213 -17.44 13.84 6.13
N ILE A 214 -17.89 12.60 6.00
CA ILE A 214 -17.44 11.65 4.97
C ILE A 214 -18.46 11.61 3.83
N VAL A 215 -18.01 11.95 2.62
CA VAL A 215 -18.79 11.92 1.38
C VAL A 215 -18.26 10.78 0.53
N ALA A 216 -18.93 9.64 0.56
CA ALA A 216 -18.53 8.41 -0.12
C ALA A 216 -19.16 8.28 -1.52
N GLY A 217 -18.57 7.47 -2.39
CA GLY A 217 -19.07 7.23 -3.74
C GLY A 217 -18.94 8.44 -4.67
N VAL A 218 -17.95 9.30 -4.42
CA VAL A 218 -17.71 10.52 -5.23
C VAL A 218 -16.25 10.58 -5.67
N ARG A 219 -16.01 10.47 -6.97
CA ARG A 219 -14.68 10.59 -7.56
C ARG A 219 -14.33 12.06 -7.76
N ALA A 220 -13.23 12.52 -7.17
CA ALA A 220 -12.68 13.85 -7.41
C ALA A 220 -12.23 13.99 -8.88
N GLU A 221 -12.64 15.08 -9.53
CA GLU A 221 -12.31 15.36 -10.94
C GLU A 221 -11.32 16.51 -11.07
N ARG A 222 -11.41 17.53 -10.18
CA ARG A 222 -10.55 18.71 -10.25
C ARG A 222 -10.52 19.47 -8.93
N VAL A 223 -9.35 20.02 -8.59
CA VAL A 223 -9.17 21.04 -7.56
C VAL A 223 -9.63 22.40 -8.12
N LEU A 224 -10.34 23.17 -7.33
CA LEU A 224 -10.78 24.52 -7.65
C LEU A 224 -9.74 25.51 -7.14
N ILE A 225 -9.19 26.31 -8.05
CA ILE A 225 -8.09 27.23 -7.79
C ILE A 225 -8.42 28.59 -8.38
N ASP A 226 -8.13 29.66 -7.65
CA ASP A 226 -8.20 31.04 -8.11
C ASP A 226 -6.88 31.79 -7.80
N ALA A 227 -6.88 33.09 -7.97
CA ALA A 227 -5.70 33.92 -7.67
C ALA A 227 -5.28 33.93 -6.18
N ARG A 228 -6.14 33.49 -5.26
CA ARG A 228 -5.86 33.38 -3.83
C ARG A 228 -5.31 32.03 -3.45
N GLY A 229 -5.48 31.00 -4.30
CA GLY A 229 -5.05 29.63 -4.09
C GLY A 229 -6.16 28.59 -4.25
N ALA A 230 -5.97 27.42 -3.68
CA ALA A 230 -6.97 26.35 -3.72
C ALA A 230 -8.11 26.62 -2.73
N TYR A 231 -9.35 26.62 -3.24
CA TYR A 231 -10.55 26.92 -2.46
C TYR A 231 -11.59 25.78 -2.47
N GLY A 232 -11.28 24.63 -3.06
CA GLY A 232 -12.20 23.50 -3.06
C GLY A 232 -11.84 22.38 -4.02
N VAL A 233 -12.74 21.43 -4.12
CA VAL A 233 -12.66 20.30 -5.06
C VAL A 233 -14.04 19.99 -5.60
N VAL A 234 -14.10 19.64 -6.89
CA VAL A 234 -15.31 19.13 -7.53
C VAL A 234 -15.10 17.68 -7.94
N GLY A 235 -16.15 16.88 -7.77
CA GLY A 235 -16.16 15.47 -8.13
C GLY A 235 -17.50 15.01 -8.67
N ARG A 236 -17.51 13.81 -9.22
CA ARG A 236 -18.68 13.13 -9.79
C ARG A 236 -19.16 12.05 -8.86
N ALA A 237 -20.40 12.15 -8.46
CA ALA A 237 -21.07 11.14 -7.66
C ALA A 237 -21.50 9.94 -8.51
N ARG A 238 -21.54 8.76 -7.93
CA ARG A 238 -22.02 7.53 -8.59
C ARG A 238 -23.48 7.67 -9.07
N GLY A 239 -24.28 8.50 -8.40
CA GLY A 239 -25.63 8.87 -8.83
C GLY A 239 -25.69 9.81 -10.04
N GLY A 240 -24.56 10.27 -10.57
CA GLY A 240 -24.46 11.14 -11.73
C GLY A 240 -24.39 12.64 -11.41
N GLY A 241 -24.73 13.09 -10.19
CA GLY A 241 -24.64 14.48 -9.78
C GLY A 241 -23.19 14.93 -9.54
N ALA A 242 -22.97 16.26 -9.61
CA ALA A 242 -21.70 16.86 -9.25
C ALA A 242 -21.69 17.21 -7.76
N VAL A 243 -20.59 16.91 -7.06
CA VAL A 243 -20.36 17.31 -5.67
C VAL A 243 -19.22 18.32 -5.62
N GLU A 244 -19.43 19.45 -4.99
CA GLU A 244 -18.44 20.50 -4.80
C GLU A 244 -18.19 20.69 -3.29
N LEU A 245 -16.97 20.44 -2.83
CA LEU A 245 -16.53 20.84 -1.50
C LEU A 245 -15.83 22.19 -1.59
N ARG A 246 -16.35 23.20 -0.88
CA ARG A 246 -15.77 24.53 -0.77
C ARG A 246 -14.98 24.63 0.53
N ALA A 247 -13.66 24.74 0.41
CA ALA A 247 -12.75 24.84 1.51
C ALA A 247 -12.32 26.29 1.76
N ARG A 248 -12.41 26.75 3.00
CA ARG A 248 -12.02 28.13 3.36
C ARG A 248 -10.55 28.28 3.65
N ARG A 249 -9.86 27.19 4.04
CA ARG A 249 -8.46 27.21 4.51
C ARG A 249 -7.53 26.40 3.61
N ALA A 250 -7.88 25.16 3.31
CA ALA A 250 -7.00 24.26 2.56
C ALA A 250 -7.75 23.14 1.83
N VAL A 251 -7.10 22.63 0.77
CA VAL A 251 -7.43 21.37 0.10
C VAL A 251 -6.26 20.42 0.30
N VAL A 252 -6.51 19.19 0.77
CA VAL A 252 -5.49 18.17 0.97
C VAL A 252 -5.74 16.98 0.04
N LEU A 253 -4.78 16.68 -0.81
CA LEU A 253 -4.80 15.50 -1.67
C LEU A 253 -4.19 14.31 -0.94
N ALA A 254 -4.97 13.24 -0.80
CA ALA A 254 -4.61 11.96 -0.20
C ALA A 254 -5.13 10.80 -1.07
N ALA A 255 -5.11 11.01 -2.40
CA ALA A 255 -5.74 10.11 -3.38
C ALA A 255 -4.81 8.99 -3.89
N SER A 256 -3.63 8.85 -3.36
CA SER A 256 -2.58 7.85 -3.65
C SER A 256 -1.53 8.31 -4.67
N ALA A 257 -0.40 7.61 -4.71
CA ALA A 257 0.67 7.85 -5.68
C ALA A 257 0.25 7.74 -7.15
N ILE A 258 -0.93 7.20 -7.44
CA ILE A 258 -1.46 7.12 -8.81
C ILE A 258 -2.50 8.21 -9.07
N GLN A 259 -3.47 8.40 -8.17
CA GLN A 259 -4.59 9.31 -8.43
C GLN A 259 -4.23 10.78 -8.15
N THR A 260 -3.36 11.06 -7.17
CA THR A 260 -2.93 12.42 -6.84
C THR A 260 -2.27 13.14 -8.03
N PRO A 261 -1.27 12.59 -8.74
CA PRO A 261 -0.69 13.28 -9.89
C PRO A 261 -1.69 13.44 -11.07
N LEU A 262 -2.63 12.52 -11.23
CA LEU A 262 -3.68 12.64 -12.24
C LEU A 262 -4.63 13.80 -11.91
N LEU A 263 -5.01 13.93 -10.63
CA LEU A 263 -5.88 15.03 -10.16
C LEU A 263 -5.17 16.39 -10.26
N LEU A 264 -3.88 16.46 -9.92
CA LEU A 264 -3.07 17.66 -10.13
C LEU A 264 -3.07 18.08 -11.60
N ARG A 265 -2.80 17.16 -12.51
CA ARG A 265 -2.82 17.42 -13.96
C ARG A 265 -4.20 17.82 -14.48
N ALA A 266 -5.26 17.15 -14.05
CA ALA A 266 -6.64 17.50 -14.39
C ALA A 266 -7.04 18.90 -13.89
N SER A 267 -6.33 19.41 -12.87
CA SER A 267 -6.51 20.74 -12.29
C SER A 267 -5.62 21.82 -12.94
N GLY A 268 -4.85 21.49 -13.98
CA GLY A 268 -3.92 22.40 -14.65
C GLY A 268 -2.57 22.57 -13.92
N LEU A 269 -2.32 21.83 -12.86
CA LEU A 269 -1.09 21.87 -12.06
C LEU A 269 -0.08 20.84 -12.62
N CYS A 270 0.66 21.27 -13.63
CA CYS A 270 1.63 20.42 -14.32
C CYS A 270 3.08 20.86 -14.10
N GLN A 271 3.31 21.88 -13.27
CA GLN A 271 4.63 22.41 -13.00
C GLN A 271 5.44 21.44 -12.11
N GLY A 272 6.73 21.33 -12.38
CA GLY A 272 7.58 20.36 -11.71
C GLY A 272 7.35 18.91 -12.15
N PRO A 273 7.88 17.93 -11.43
CA PRO A 273 7.88 16.51 -11.82
C PRO A 273 6.57 15.79 -11.46
N VAL A 274 5.41 16.40 -11.72
CA VAL A 274 4.09 15.80 -11.43
C VAL A 274 3.89 14.51 -12.21
N GLY A 275 3.69 13.39 -11.51
CA GLY A 275 3.54 12.05 -12.08
C GLY A 275 4.85 11.46 -12.60
N GLU A 276 5.98 12.04 -12.25
CA GLU A 276 7.33 11.50 -12.50
C GLU A 276 7.89 10.86 -11.21
N GLN A 277 9.05 10.21 -11.33
CA GLN A 277 9.73 9.60 -10.17
C GLN A 277 8.90 8.54 -9.42
N LEU A 278 7.92 7.92 -10.09
CA LEU A 278 7.22 6.76 -9.50
C LEU A 278 8.26 5.75 -9.04
N SER A 279 8.30 5.48 -7.76
CA SER A 279 9.10 4.41 -7.17
C SER A 279 8.20 3.38 -6.51
N ALA A 280 8.67 2.14 -6.40
CA ALA A 280 7.84 1.04 -5.92
C ALA A 280 8.65 0.00 -5.15
N HIS A 281 7.93 -0.92 -4.48
CA HIS A 281 8.44 -2.20 -4.03
C HIS A 281 7.84 -3.31 -4.92
N PRO A 282 8.49 -3.65 -6.04
CA PRO A 282 8.15 -4.86 -6.77
C PRO A 282 8.43 -6.08 -5.90
N GLY A 283 7.62 -7.11 -6.04
CA GLY A 283 7.80 -8.35 -5.29
C GLY A 283 7.85 -9.54 -6.23
N VAL A 284 8.66 -10.54 -5.86
CA VAL A 284 8.65 -11.89 -6.43
C VAL A 284 8.18 -12.87 -5.37
N SER A 285 7.67 -14.03 -5.78
CA SER A 285 7.22 -15.06 -4.85
C SER A 285 7.68 -16.43 -5.27
N VAL A 286 7.89 -17.29 -4.27
CA VAL A 286 8.30 -18.69 -4.42
C VAL A 286 7.34 -19.56 -3.63
N THR A 287 7.01 -20.71 -4.17
CA THR A 287 6.14 -21.70 -3.50
C THR A 287 6.96 -22.89 -3.04
N GLY A 288 6.72 -23.35 -1.82
CA GLY A 288 7.32 -24.58 -1.26
C GLY A 288 6.25 -25.62 -0.98
N ARG A 289 6.55 -26.90 -1.29
CA ARG A 289 5.73 -28.07 -0.95
C ARG A 289 6.29 -28.78 0.28
N PHE A 290 5.41 -29.08 1.21
CA PHE A 290 5.72 -29.73 2.47
C PHE A 290 4.99 -31.08 2.58
N ASP A 291 5.46 -31.99 3.44
CA ASP A 291 4.74 -33.23 3.76
C ASP A 291 3.55 -32.98 4.67
N GLN A 292 3.69 -32.02 5.57
CA GLN A 292 2.63 -31.63 6.50
C GLN A 292 1.65 -30.65 5.85
N ALA A 293 0.44 -30.60 6.40
CA ALA A 293 -0.56 -29.60 6.01
C ALA A 293 -0.10 -28.19 6.46
N VAL A 294 -0.14 -27.25 5.54
CA VAL A 294 0.23 -25.84 5.74
C VAL A 294 -1.00 -24.94 5.75
N HIS A 295 -2.00 -25.27 4.91
CA HIS A 295 -3.22 -24.46 4.73
C HIS A 295 -2.90 -22.99 4.49
N ASN A 296 -2.27 -22.67 3.35
CA ASN A 296 -1.73 -21.35 3.05
C ASN A 296 -2.72 -20.18 3.26
N HIS A 297 -4.01 -20.43 3.16
CA HIS A 297 -5.10 -19.46 3.35
C HIS A 297 -5.54 -19.28 4.82
N VAL A 298 -5.04 -20.09 5.76
CA VAL A 298 -5.40 -20.07 7.18
C VAL A 298 -4.33 -19.32 7.99
N GLY A 299 -4.75 -18.69 9.07
CA GLY A 299 -3.89 -17.90 9.96
C GLY A 299 -3.77 -16.44 9.50
N ALA A 300 -2.87 -15.69 10.09
CA ALA A 300 -2.55 -14.34 9.67
C ALA A 300 -2.14 -14.34 8.19
N THR A 301 -2.73 -13.45 7.37
CA THR A 301 -2.41 -13.35 5.94
C THR A 301 -0.91 -13.15 5.73
N GLN A 302 -0.30 -12.28 6.53
CA GLN A 302 1.14 -12.06 6.63
C GLN A 302 1.46 -11.93 8.11
N GLY A 303 2.19 -12.87 8.68
CA GLY A 303 2.42 -12.95 10.11
C GLY A 303 3.88 -13.13 10.52
N HIS A 304 4.79 -13.38 9.57
CA HIS A 304 6.23 -13.53 9.83
C HIS A 304 7.06 -12.93 8.71
N GLU A 305 8.21 -12.36 9.06
CA GLU A 305 9.13 -11.70 8.12
C GLU A 305 10.59 -11.99 8.44
N VAL A 306 11.45 -12.03 7.40
CA VAL A 306 12.90 -12.06 7.51
C VAL A 306 13.43 -10.67 7.20
N ILE A 307 14.14 -10.09 8.16
CA ILE A 307 14.64 -8.71 8.13
C ILE A 307 16.15 -8.61 7.94
N GLY A 308 16.88 -9.71 8.15
CA GLY A 308 18.34 -9.76 8.06
C GLY A 308 18.91 -9.49 6.67
N LEU A 309 18.07 -9.51 5.63
CA LEU A 309 18.47 -9.30 4.24
C LEU A 309 18.19 -7.87 3.72
N ARG A 310 17.83 -6.93 4.60
CA ARG A 310 17.53 -5.54 4.19
C ARG A 310 18.73 -4.82 3.58
N HIS A 311 19.94 -5.13 4.00
CA HIS A 311 21.19 -4.63 3.41
C HIS A 311 21.40 -5.11 1.96
N GLU A 312 20.79 -6.26 1.59
CA GLU A 312 20.73 -6.77 0.21
C GLU A 312 19.57 -6.16 -0.61
N GLY A 313 18.80 -5.24 -0.06
CA GLY A 313 17.62 -4.66 -0.68
C GLY A 313 16.39 -5.58 -0.65
N LEU A 314 16.35 -6.56 0.24
CA LEU A 314 15.30 -7.58 0.34
C LEU A 314 14.62 -7.57 1.69
N LYS A 315 13.31 -7.79 1.68
CA LYS A 315 12.48 -8.12 2.85
C LYS A 315 11.63 -9.33 2.47
N LEU A 316 11.74 -10.44 3.22
CA LEU A 316 10.93 -11.63 2.95
C LEU A 316 9.72 -11.68 3.86
N GLU A 317 8.58 -12.12 3.32
CA GLU A 317 7.32 -12.24 4.04
C GLU A 317 6.58 -13.53 3.68
N ALA A 318 5.95 -14.16 4.66
CA ALA A 318 5.00 -15.22 4.38
C ALA A 318 3.71 -14.60 3.80
N LEU A 319 3.15 -15.21 2.76
CA LEU A 319 1.97 -14.71 2.06
C LEU A 319 0.81 -15.72 2.19
N GLY A 320 -0.35 -15.21 2.62
CA GLY A 320 -1.60 -16.00 2.67
C GLY A 320 -2.46 -15.69 1.45
N PHE A 321 -2.68 -16.70 0.61
CA PHE A 321 -3.50 -16.59 -0.59
C PHE A 321 -4.61 -17.66 -0.58
N ASP A 322 -5.71 -17.35 -1.23
CA ASP A 322 -6.74 -18.32 -1.55
C ASP A 322 -6.27 -19.30 -2.64
N LEU A 323 -7.09 -20.32 -2.90
CA LEU A 323 -6.76 -21.38 -3.86
C LEU A 323 -6.55 -20.84 -5.28
N ALA A 324 -7.28 -19.79 -5.68
CA ALA A 324 -7.17 -19.24 -7.04
C ALA A 324 -5.79 -18.60 -7.27
N ILE A 325 -5.30 -17.83 -6.29
CA ILE A 325 -3.96 -17.22 -6.37
C ILE A 325 -2.88 -18.29 -6.22
N LEU A 326 -3.05 -19.25 -5.31
CA LEU A 326 -2.13 -20.37 -5.16
C LEU A 326 -1.97 -21.14 -6.48
N ALA A 327 -3.09 -21.45 -7.17
CA ALA A 327 -3.06 -22.16 -8.44
C ALA A 327 -2.20 -21.45 -9.51
N SER A 328 -2.21 -20.13 -9.54
CA SER A 328 -1.39 -19.34 -10.46
C SER A 328 0.12 -19.39 -10.16
N ARG A 329 0.51 -19.93 -9.02
CA ARG A 329 1.90 -20.05 -8.56
C ARG A 329 2.47 -21.47 -8.65
N LEU A 330 1.64 -22.44 -9.04
CA LEU A 330 2.06 -23.83 -9.22
C LEU A 330 2.48 -24.08 -10.66
N PRO A 331 3.62 -24.76 -10.91
CA PRO A 331 4.05 -25.10 -12.25
C PRO A 331 3.21 -26.24 -12.85
N GLY A 332 3.30 -26.39 -14.18
CA GLY A 332 2.64 -27.46 -14.93
C GLY A 332 1.28 -27.06 -15.48
N ALA A 333 0.70 -27.95 -16.28
CA ALA A 333 -0.60 -27.78 -16.90
C ALA A 333 -1.38 -29.10 -16.90
N GLY A 334 -2.67 -29.06 -17.17
CA GLY A 334 -3.54 -30.23 -17.31
C GLY A 334 -3.48 -31.15 -16.07
N ARG A 335 -3.21 -32.45 -16.28
CA ARG A 335 -3.19 -33.45 -15.20
C ARG A 335 -2.15 -33.16 -14.12
N GLU A 336 -0.99 -32.62 -14.49
CA GLU A 336 0.07 -32.30 -13.53
C GLU A 336 -0.37 -31.17 -12.58
N LEU A 337 -0.94 -30.10 -13.10
CA LEU A 337 -1.50 -29.03 -12.29
C LEU A 337 -2.65 -29.53 -11.42
N ALA A 338 -3.55 -30.35 -11.98
CA ALA A 338 -4.66 -30.93 -11.22
C ALA A 338 -4.16 -31.77 -10.04
N ARG A 339 -3.11 -32.59 -10.23
CA ARG A 339 -2.49 -33.36 -9.14
C ARG A 339 -1.93 -32.46 -8.05
N ARG A 340 -1.22 -31.37 -8.43
CA ARG A 340 -0.72 -30.40 -7.45
C ARG A 340 -1.84 -29.70 -6.69
N LEU A 341 -2.92 -29.31 -7.37
CA LEU A 341 -4.08 -28.69 -6.75
C LEU A 341 -4.82 -29.62 -5.78
N ALA A 342 -4.79 -30.93 -6.01
CA ALA A 342 -5.32 -31.93 -5.06
C ALA A 342 -4.56 -31.95 -3.73
N GLU A 343 -3.33 -31.45 -3.69
CA GLU A 343 -2.49 -31.31 -2.49
C GLU A 343 -2.36 -29.84 -2.03
N ALA A 344 -3.35 -28.99 -2.33
CA ALA A 344 -3.27 -27.55 -2.11
C ALA A 344 -2.99 -27.14 -0.65
N GLU A 345 -3.40 -27.97 0.31
CA GLU A 345 -3.12 -27.74 1.72
C GLU A 345 -1.64 -27.86 2.11
N ARG A 346 -0.77 -28.44 1.25
CA ARG A 346 0.66 -28.68 1.55
C ARG A 346 1.59 -27.58 1.07
N TYR A 347 1.08 -26.52 0.48
CA TYR A 347 1.92 -25.46 -0.08
C TYR A 347 1.98 -24.23 0.83
N ALA A 348 3.19 -23.64 0.93
CA ALA A 348 3.41 -22.29 1.42
C ALA A 348 3.86 -21.38 0.27
N VAL A 349 3.35 -20.16 0.21
CA VAL A 349 3.80 -19.12 -0.71
C VAL A 349 4.47 -18.02 0.10
N TRP A 350 5.72 -17.71 -0.23
CA TRP A 350 6.45 -16.62 0.40
C TRP A 350 6.93 -15.62 -0.64
N GLY A 351 6.99 -14.35 -0.26
CA GLY A 351 7.37 -13.25 -1.13
C GLY A 351 8.59 -12.50 -0.65
N ALA A 352 9.32 -11.94 -1.61
CA ALA A 352 10.40 -11.00 -1.37
C ALA A 352 9.99 -9.64 -1.94
N ALA A 353 9.87 -8.62 -1.10
CA ALA A 353 9.76 -7.24 -1.52
C ALA A 353 11.16 -6.69 -1.83
N ILE A 354 11.28 -6.01 -2.97
CA ILE A 354 12.55 -5.49 -3.48
C ILE A 354 12.58 -3.98 -3.29
N ARG A 355 13.64 -3.47 -2.69
CA ARG A 355 13.93 -2.03 -2.66
C ARG A 355 14.52 -1.62 -4.02
N ALA A 356 13.65 -1.44 -5.02
CA ALA A 356 14.06 -1.15 -6.37
C ALA A 356 14.57 0.29 -6.52
N SER A 357 15.58 0.45 -7.40
CA SER A 357 16.12 1.74 -7.82
C SER A 357 15.35 2.36 -9.00
N ALA A 358 14.60 1.56 -9.73
CA ALA A 358 13.81 1.96 -10.90
C ALA A 358 12.88 3.15 -10.60
N ARG A 359 12.68 3.97 -11.61
CA ARG A 359 11.75 5.09 -11.61
C ARG A 359 10.80 4.98 -12.79
N GLY A 360 9.54 5.29 -12.53
CA GLY A 360 8.48 5.24 -13.52
C GLY A 360 7.73 6.56 -13.63
N THR A 361 6.62 6.51 -14.38
CA THR A 361 5.75 7.68 -14.59
C THR A 361 4.28 7.31 -14.49
N VAL A 362 3.47 8.30 -14.08
CA VAL A 362 2.02 8.24 -14.08
C VAL A 362 1.49 9.40 -14.93
N ARG A 363 0.70 9.10 -15.94
CA ARG A 363 0.09 10.06 -16.85
C ARG A 363 -1.38 9.76 -17.05
N PRO A 364 -2.20 10.73 -17.44
CA PRO A 364 -3.55 10.45 -17.94
C PRO A 364 -3.48 9.54 -19.18
N GLY A 365 -4.33 8.53 -19.22
CA GLY A 365 -4.52 7.63 -20.34
C GLY A 365 -5.98 7.56 -20.76
N PRO A 366 -6.29 6.94 -21.91
CA PRO A 366 -7.66 6.90 -22.45
C PRO A 366 -8.66 6.17 -21.56
N ALA A 367 -8.18 5.19 -20.76
CA ALA A 367 -9.01 4.39 -19.86
C ALA A 367 -8.71 4.64 -18.37
N GLY A 368 -8.01 5.73 -18.02
CA GLY A 368 -7.61 6.01 -16.64
C GLY A 368 -6.12 6.32 -16.50
N ALA A 369 -5.43 5.69 -15.56
CA ALA A 369 -4.00 5.90 -15.35
C ALA A 369 -3.15 5.16 -16.40
N LEU A 370 -2.27 5.86 -17.11
CA LEU A 370 -1.18 5.26 -17.85
C LEU A 370 0.07 5.24 -16.96
N VAL A 371 0.36 4.10 -16.41
CA VAL A 371 1.53 3.88 -15.55
C VAL A 371 2.64 3.19 -16.37
N ARG A 372 3.86 3.72 -16.33
CA ARG A 372 5.04 3.10 -16.91
C ARG A 372 6.07 2.85 -15.83
N TYR A 373 6.59 1.62 -15.79
CA TYR A 373 7.61 1.23 -14.82
C TYR A 373 8.44 0.07 -15.37
N ALA A 374 9.76 0.19 -15.34
CA ALA A 374 10.66 -0.84 -15.83
C ALA A 374 11.76 -1.10 -14.79
N LEU A 375 11.90 -2.36 -14.35
CA LEU A 375 12.98 -2.77 -13.49
C LEU A 375 14.33 -2.66 -14.20
N THR A 376 15.32 -2.15 -13.48
CA THR A 376 16.71 -2.06 -14.01
C THR A 376 17.40 -3.42 -13.91
N PRO A 377 18.51 -3.65 -14.64
CA PRO A 377 19.31 -4.87 -14.46
C PRO A 377 19.81 -5.04 -13.02
N ALA A 378 20.05 -3.96 -12.28
CA ALA A 378 20.42 -4.01 -10.87
C ALA A 378 19.25 -4.51 -10.00
N ASP A 379 18.03 -4.02 -10.25
CA ASP A 379 16.83 -4.48 -9.57
C ASP A 379 16.56 -5.96 -9.85
N MET A 380 16.80 -6.41 -11.12
CA MET A 380 16.63 -7.81 -11.48
C MET A 380 17.63 -8.75 -10.80
N ARG A 381 18.86 -8.28 -10.53
CA ARG A 381 19.81 -9.06 -9.69
C ARG A 381 19.28 -9.21 -8.27
N ILE A 382 18.68 -8.16 -7.70
CA ILE A 382 18.07 -8.25 -6.36
C ILE A 382 16.87 -9.20 -6.40
N ALA A 383 16.00 -9.12 -7.43
CA ALA A 383 14.85 -10.01 -7.60
C ALA A 383 15.28 -11.48 -7.67
N ARG A 384 16.28 -11.78 -8.49
CA ARG A 384 16.87 -13.10 -8.68
C ARG A 384 17.44 -13.66 -7.36
N ARG A 385 18.17 -12.83 -6.63
CA ARG A 385 18.64 -13.16 -5.28
C ARG A 385 17.48 -13.39 -4.31
N GLY A 386 16.42 -12.61 -4.41
CA GLY A 386 15.20 -12.78 -3.61
C GLY A 386 14.56 -14.14 -3.81
N VAL A 387 14.48 -14.63 -5.06
CA VAL A 387 14.00 -15.98 -5.37
C VAL A 387 14.88 -17.04 -4.73
N ARG A 388 16.22 -16.90 -4.85
CA ARG A 388 17.18 -17.80 -4.18
C ARG A 388 16.94 -17.84 -2.67
N ARG A 389 16.96 -16.67 -2.01
CA ARG A 389 16.80 -16.57 -0.55
C ARG A 389 15.48 -17.15 -0.05
N LEU A 390 14.38 -16.91 -0.77
CA LEU A 390 13.09 -17.54 -0.45
C LEU A 390 13.17 -19.06 -0.55
N GLY A 391 13.77 -19.58 -1.62
CA GLY A 391 13.96 -21.03 -1.81
C GLY A 391 14.82 -21.66 -0.74
N GLU A 392 15.94 -21.02 -0.36
CA GLU A 392 16.82 -21.48 0.73
C GLU A 392 16.06 -21.56 2.06
N VAL A 393 15.27 -20.53 2.42
CA VAL A 393 14.45 -20.51 3.64
C VAL A 393 13.36 -21.59 3.60
N LEU A 394 12.73 -21.83 2.42
CA LEU A 394 11.73 -22.89 2.24
C LEU A 394 12.35 -24.29 2.46
N LEU A 395 13.50 -24.58 1.85
CA LEU A 395 14.19 -25.87 2.02
C LEU A 395 14.63 -26.05 3.48
N ALA A 396 15.22 -25.04 4.11
CA ALA A 396 15.60 -25.06 5.51
C ALA A 396 14.40 -25.22 6.46
N ALA A 397 13.21 -24.77 6.04
CA ALA A 397 11.96 -25.01 6.74
C ALA A 397 11.40 -26.43 6.54
N GLY A 398 12.03 -27.27 5.72
CA GLY A 398 11.61 -28.64 5.44
C GLY A 398 10.70 -28.80 4.24
N ALA A 399 10.69 -27.86 3.29
CA ALA A 399 10.04 -28.07 2.00
C ALA A 399 10.82 -29.12 1.18
N HIS A 400 10.11 -30.09 0.59
CA HIS A 400 10.71 -31.11 -0.30
C HIS A 400 10.93 -30.59 -1.70
N GLU A 401 10.10 -29.67 -2.14
CA GLU A 401 10.14 -29.06 -3.45
C GLU A 401 9.94 -27.55 -3.32
N VAL A 402 10.70 -26.82 -4.09
CA VAL A 402 10.60 -25.38 -4.26
C VAL A 402 10.26 -25.09 -5.71
N TYR A 403 9.27 -24.25 -5.93
CA TYR A 403 8.86 -23.76 -7.25
C TYR A 403 9.28 -22.30 -7.41
N PRO A 404 10.42 -22.03 -8.06
CA PRO A 404 10.97 -20.66 -8.19
C PRO A 404 10.08 -19.72 -9.00
N GLY A 405 9.28 -20.27 -9.94
CA GLY A 405 8.42 -19.46 -10.81
C GLY A 405 9.19 -18.56 -11.78
N VAL A 406 10.38 -19.00 -12.22
CA VAL A 406 11.25 -18.28 -13.15
C VAL A 406 11.25 -18.98 -14.50
N ALA A 407 10.78 -18.28 -15.56
CA ALA A 407 10.78 -18.82 -16.92
C ALA A 407 12.21 -19.06 -17.41
N GLY A 408 12.42 -20.21 -18.04
CA GLY A 408 13.77 -20.62 -18.52
C GLY A 408 14.67 -21.20 -17.42
N PHE A 409 14.13 -21.45 -16.23
CA PHE A 409 14.81 -22.15 -15.14
C PHE A 409 14.01 -23.39 -14.69
N ASP A 410 14.63 -24.25 -13.87
CA ASP A 410 14.00 -25.46 -13.35
C ASP A 410 12.66 -25.15 -12.67
N PRO A 411 11.54 -25.73 -13.10
CA PRO A 411 10.25 -25.47 -12.49
C PRO A 411 10.12 -26.06 -11.08
N VAL A 412 10.94 -27.04 -10.76
CA VAL A 412 11.00 -27.72 -9.46
C VAL A 412 12.45 -27.85 -9.01
N VAL A 413 12.76 -27.33 -7.83
CA VAL A 413 14.10 -27.38 -7.22
C VAL A 413 14.01 -28.10 -5.88
N ARG A 414 14.97 -28.99 -5.60
CA ARG A 414 15.11 -29.73 -4.35
C ARG A 414 16.47 -29.54 -3.69
N ASP A 415 17.41 -28.92 -4.41
CA ASP A 415 18.79 -28.74 -3.98
C ASP A 415 19.14 -27.25 -3.89
N PRO A 416 19.62 -26.74 -2.73
CA PRO A 416 20.09 -25.37 -2.58
C PRO A 416 21.16 -24.96 -3.61
N ALA A 417 22.00 -25.89 -4.10
CA ALA A 417 22.99 -25.57 -5.11
C ALA A 417 22.36 -25.09 -6.44
N ARG A 418 21.19 -25.63 -6.80
CA ARG A 418 20.44 -25.14 -7.97
C ARG A 418 19.92 -23.73 -7.79
N LEU A 419 19.52 -23.37 -6.57
CA LEU A 419 19.11 -21.97 -6.26
C LEU A 419 20.31 -21.03 -6.33
N ALA A 420 21.49 -21.48 -5.90
CA ALA A 420 22.73 -20.71 -6.05
C ALA A 420 23.08 -20.48 -7.53
N ALA A 421 22.93 -21.50 -8.38
CA ALA A 421 23.11 -21.39 -9.82
C ALA A 421 22.11 -20.41 -10.46
N LEU A 422 20.84 -20.38 -9.99
CA LEU A 422 19.87 -19.37 -10.41
C LEU A 422 20.37 -17.96 -10.10
N ASP A 423 20.90 -17.70 -8.91
CA ASP A 423 21.40 -16.38 -8.53
C ASP A 423 22.67 -15.98 -9.30
N ALA A 424 23.52 -16.94 -9.67
CA ALA A 424 24.72 -16.68 -10.46
C ALA A 424 24.38 -16.36 -11.94
N ASP A 425 23.65 -17.26 -12.60
CA ASP A 425 23.54 -17.32 -14.06
C ASP A 425 22.09 -17.21 -14.59
N GLY A 426 21.10 -17.12 -13.72
CA GLY A 426 19.69 -17.04 -14.10
C GLY A 426 19.34 -15.78 -14.89
N PRO A 427 18.20 -15.76 -15.58
CA PRO A 427 17.80 -14.67 -16.44
C PRO A 427 17.68 -13.34 -15.68
N LEU A 428 18.10 -12.24 -16.33
CA LEU A 428 17.87 -10.87 -15.86
C LEU A 428 16.71 -10.20 -16.62
N ASP A 429 16.10 -10.91 -17.56
CA ASP A 429 14.91 -10.42 -18.27
C ASP A 429 13.71 -10.40 -17.30
N PRO A 430 13.06 -9.24 -17.07
CA PRO A 430 11.91 -9.15 -16.19
C PRO A 430 10.72 -10.01 -16.64
N ARG A 431 10.65 -10.40 -17.92
CA ARG A 431 9.62 -11.32 -18.43
C ARG A 431 9.73 -12.74 -17.88
N ALA A 432 10.90 -13.10 -17.37
CA ALA A 432 11.08 -14.40 -16.71
C ALA A 432 10.44 -14.50 -15.33
N TYR A 433 10.03 -13.38 -14.73
CA TYR A 433 9.57 -13.31 -13.35
C TYR A 433 8.12 -12.80 -13.26
N ALA A 434 7.29 -13.49 -12.49
CA ALA A 434 5.97 -13.00 -12.14
C ALA A 434 6.10 -12.01 -10.97
N SER A 435 6.12 -10.71 -11.28
CA SER A 435 6.23 -9.64 -10.29
C SER A 435 4.88 -8.94 -10.04
N THR A 436 4.70 -8.37 -8.86
CA THR A 436 3.58 -7.50 -8.48
C THR A 436 4.06 -6.31 -7.69
N MET A 437 3.34 -5.19 -7.70
CA MET A 437 3.64 -3.99 -6.89
C MET A 437 2.41 -3.62 -6.05
N THR A 438 2.63 -3.34 -4.77
CA THR A 438 1.53 -2.88 -3.88
C THR A 438 1.89 -1.60 -3.12
N HIS A 439 3.16 -1.20 -3.15
CA HIS A 439 3.68 -0.01 -2.48
C HIS A 439 4.24 0.94 -3.53
N LEU A 440 3.61 2.11 -3.69
CA LEU A 440 3.89 3.09 -4.74
C LEU A 440 4.15 4.47 -4.13
N PHE A 441 5.14 5.20 -4.65
CA PHE A 441 5.65 6.42 -4.05
C PHE A 441 6.10 7.45 -5.10
N GLY A 442 6.27 8.71 -4.69
CA GLY A 442 7.17 9.68 -5.31
C GLY A 442 6.63 10.49 -6.49
N THR A 443 5.37 10.32 -6.86
CA THR A 443 4.77 10.96 -8.05
C THR A 443 4.37 12.43 -7.87
N ALA A 444 4.41 12.92 -6.64
CA ALA A 444 4.31 14.34 -6.27
C ALA A 444 5.33 14.65 -5.17
N ARG A 445 6.60 14.20 -5.38
CA ARG A 445 7.64 14.19 -4.35
C ARG A 445 7.85 15.54 -3.69
N MET A 446 8.11 15.52 -2.38
CA MET A 446 8.49 16.70 -1.62
C MET A 446 9.97 17.05 -1.82
N GLY A 447 10.32 18.30 -1.54
CA GLY A 447 11.71 18.78 -1.53
C GLY A 447 11.78 20.28 -1.41
N SER A 448 12.94 20.79 -1.00
CA SER A 448 13.22 22.23 -0.86
C SER A 448 13.34 22.94 -2.21
N ARG A 449 13.65 22.23 -3.30
CA ARG A 449 13.92 22.78 -4.63
C ARG A 449 12.71 22.65 -5.54
N VAL A 450 12.07 23.78 -5.89
CA VAL A 450 10.85 23.88 -6.72
C VAL A 450 10.96 23.11 -8.05
N GLY A 451 12.10 23.16 -8.74
CA GLY A 451 12.26 22.51 -10.06
C GLY A 451 12.32 20.96 -10.01
N SER A 452 12.67 20.38 -8.86
CA SER A 452 12.84 18.94 -8.68
C SER A 452 11.82 18.29 -7.74
N SER A 453 10.88 19.08 -7.20
CA SER A 453 9.79 18.63 -6.35
C SER A 453 8.45 19.25 -6.77
N VAL A 454 7.36 18.67 -6.31
CA VAL A 454 5.98 19.13 -6.57
C VAL A 454 5.45 19.90 -5.38
N VAL A 455 5.78 19.44 -4.18
CA VAL A 455 5.42 20.09 -2.92
C VAL A 455 6.68 20.47 -2.13
N GLY A 456 6.55 21.48 -1.30
CA GLY A 456 7.57 21.87 -0.33
C GLY A 456 7.70 20.84 0.80
N LEU A 457 8.66 21.06 1.67
CA LEU A 457 8.86 20.25 2.88
C LEU A 457 7.75 20.49 3.92
N ASP A 458 6.92 21.51 3.71
CA ASP A 458 5.68 21.83 4.43
C ASP A 458 4.45 21.11 3.83
N PHE A 459 4.65 20.22 2.85
CA PHE A 459 3.62 19.50 2.09
C PHE A 459 2.76 20.37 1.17
N GLN A 460 2.95 21.71 1.13
CA GLN A 460 2.19 22.60 0.28
C GLN A 460 2.72 22.55 -1.17
N HIS A 461 1.82 22.58 -2.14
CA HIS A 461 2.16 22.61 -3.57
C HIS A 461 2.88 23.92 -3.90
N HIS A 462 4.06 23.84 -4.55
CA HIS A 462 4.91 25.01 -4.80
C HIS A 462 4.21 26.15 -5.57
N HIS A 463 3.24 25.82 -6.42
CA HIS A 463 2.56 26.78 -7.29
C HIS A 463 1.08 26.98 -6.97
N ALA A 464 0.56 26.44 -5.86
CA ALA A 464 -0.84 26.56 -5.48
C ALA A 464 -0.96 26.70 -3.96
N ARG A 465 -1.09 27.92 -3.48
CA ARG A 465 -1.28 28.20 -2.06
C ARG A 465 -2.53 27.49 -1.53
N GLY A 466 -2.45 26.96 -0.32
CA GLY A 466 -3.56 26.26 0.32
C GLY A 466 -3.86 24.88 -0.26
N LEU A 467 -3.03 24.38 -1.19
CA LEU A 467 -3.09 23.01 -1.70
C LEU A 467 -1.97 22.19 -1.09
N TYR A 468 -2.33 21.11 -0.40
CA TYR A 468 -1.39 20.19 0.24
C TYR A 468 -1.51 18.79 -0.34
N VAL A 469 -0.42 18.01 -0.28
CA VAL A 469 -0.41 16.58 -0.63
C VAL A 469 0.12 15.81 0.57
N ALA A 470 -0.61 14.76 1.00
CA ALA A 470 -0.28 14.05 2.24
C ALA A 470 -0.11 12.54 2.08
N ASP A 471 -0.31 11.98 0.88
CA ASP A 471 -0.18 10.53 0.64
C ASP A 471 1.26 10.13 0.21
N SER A 472 1.45 8.85 -0.13
CA SER A 472 2.77 8.32 -0.52
C SER A 472 3.37 8.95 -1.77
N SER A 473 2.62 9.76 -2.53
CA SER A 473 3.16 10.49 -3.68
C SER A 473 4.22 11.52 -3.29
N VAL A 474 4.19 12.03 -2.03
CA VAL A 474 5.16 13.02 -1.56
C VAL A 474 6.54 12.44 -1.22
N PHE A 475 6.65 11.12 -1.06
CA PHE A 475 7.90 10.50 -0.63
C PHE A 475 9.03 10.72 -1.65
N PRO A 476 10.23 11.15 -1.21
CA PRO A 476 11.38 11.30 -2.11
C PRO A 476 11.83 9.99 -2.77
N GLY A 477 11.53 8.85 -2.15
CA GLY A 477 11.85 7.52 -2.66
C GLY A 477 11.10 6.43 -1.91
N ASN A 478 11.34 5.17 -2.26
CA ASN A 478 10.73 4.04 -1.56
C ASN A 478 11.41 3.75 -0.21
N LEU A 479 10.67 3.14 0.71
CA LEU A 479 11.11 2.86 2.08
C LEU A 479 11.86 1.52 2.24
N GLY A 480 11.69 0.58 1.32
CA GLY A 480 12.14 -0.81 1.49
C GLY A 480 11.32 -1.61 2.52
N VAL A 481 10.23 -1.05 3.05
CA VAL A 481 9.32 -1.67 4.02
C VAL A 481 7.87 -1.27 3.74
N ASN A 482 6.91 -1.92 4.39
CA ASN A 482 5.47 -1.63 4.25
C ASN A 482 5.17 -0.20 4.74
N PRO A 483 4.52 0.66 3.93
CA PRO A 483 4.56 2.10 4.13
C PRO A 483 3.43 2.68 4.98
N GLN A 484 2.43 1.89 5.45
CA GLN A 484 1.20 2.44 6.01
C GLN A 484 1.47 3.41 7.17
N ILE A 485 2.26 3.02 8.17
CA ILE A 485 2.57 3.88 9.32
C ILE A 485 3.34 5.12 8.87
N ALA A 486 4.34 4.97 8.00
CA ALA A 486 5.11 6.12 7.49
C ALA A 486 4.24 7.11 6.71
N ILE A 487 3.26 6.63 5.92
CA ILE A 487 2.28 7.49 5.23
C ILE A 487 1.46 8.28 6.26
N MET A 488 0.95 7.59 7.28
CA MET A 488 0.14 8.21 8.33
C MET A 488 0.96 9.23 9.15
N THR A 489 2.21 8.91 9.43
CA THR A 489 3.14 9.80 10.14
C THR A 489 3.36 11.11 9.39
N LEU A 490 3.69 11.06 8.10
CA LEU A 490 3.85 12.28 7.29
C LEU A 490 2.51 13.03 7.14
N ALA A 491 1.39 12.33 7.00
CA ALA A 491 0.07 12.93 6.95
C ALA A 491 -0.31 13.67 8.25
N GLN A 492 0.10 13.15 9.41
CA GLN A 492 -0.09 13.82 10.69
C GLN A 492 0.76 15.10 10.80
N LEU A 493 2.01 15.08 10.34
CA LEU A 493 2.86 16.27 10.29
C LEU A 493 2.31 17.32 9.31
N CYS A 494 1.81 16.90 8.15
CA CYS A 494 1.11 17.78 7.21
C CYS A 494 -0.10 18.47 7.89
N ALA A 495 -0.93 17.72 8.59
CA ALA A 495 -2.09 18.25 9.29
C ALA A 495 -1.70 19.23 10.41
N ALA A 496 -0.64 18.93 11.16
CA ALA A 496 -0.10 19.84 12.18
C ALA A 496 0.43 21.13 11.55
N GLY A 497 1.09 21.07 10.40
CA GLY A 497 1.52 22.25 9.62
C GLY A 497 0.32 23.11 9.18
N ILE A 498 -0.76 22.51 8.71
CA ILE A 498 -2.01 23.23 8.34
C ILE A 498 -2.61 23.95 9.55
N LEU A 499 -2.57 23.37 10.75
CA LEU A 499 -3.05 24.01 11.97
C LEU A 499 -2.19 25.23 12.34
N ALA A 500 -0.87 25.14 12.18
CA ALA A 500 0.04 26.21 12.54
C ALA A 500 -0.03 27.43 11.60
N THR A 501 -0.55 27.26 10.38
CA THR A 501 -0.72 28.36 9.39
C THR A 501 -2.07 29.04 9.46
N ALA A 502 -2.90 28.72 10.43
CA ALA A 502 -4.29 29.16 10.56
C ALA A 502 -4.47 30.43 11.38
#